data_edf3f36b93065cd2deb5281eb8f0c63d
#
_entry.id   edf3f36b93065cd2deb5281eb8f0c63d
#
_cell.length_a   1.000
_cell.length_b   1.000
_cell.length_c   1.000
_cell.angle_alpha   90.00
_cell.angle_beta   90.00
_cell.angle_gamma   90.00
#
_symmetry.space_group_name_H-M   'P 1'
#
loop_
_entity.id
_entity.type
_entity.pdbx_description
1 polymer ?
#
loop_
_entity_poly.entity_id
_entity_poly.type
_entity_poly.pdbx_seq_one_letter_code
_entity_poly.pdbx_strand_id
1 'polypeptide(L)'
;MTTTEDRTRGRDRQQRIKRALEHAYCEIAGDEAATLATLEDDPYFEIHPAGLRIQGRAVVERYYAHYFANVRPRYRATTDHGMWENEDGVVFEMSATVEHDDGSLSDHRFIAILVPGETGIAGERLYGDEALARFMFGPVYDEFRPI
;
A
#
# COMPACT_ATOMS: atom_id res chain seq x y z
N MET A 1 -26.72 -23.03 -14.39
CA MET A 1 -26.18 -22.52 -15.67
C MET A 1 -25.63 -21.13 -15.41
N THR A 2 -24.33 -20.92 -15.56
CA THR A 2 -23.68 -19.60 -15.34
C THR A 2 -23.89 -18.75 -16.59
N THR A 3 -24.42 -17.56 -16.43
CA THR A 3 -24.66 -16.63 -17.54
C THR A 3 -23.35 -16.07 -18.09
N THR A 4 -23.37 -15.47 -19.28
CA THR A 4 -22.19 -14.78 -19.84
C THR A 4 -21.79 -13.59 -18.96
N GLU A 5 -22.75 -12.89 -18.36
CA GLU A 5 -22.52 -11.78 -17.42
C GLU A 5 -21.82 -12.26 -16.14
N ASP A 6 -22.21 -13.41 -15.58
CA ASP A 6 -21.56 -13.98 -14.40
C ASP A 6 -20.10 -14.35 -14.69
N ARG A 7 -19.82 -14.87 -15.87
CA ARG A 7 -18.44 -15.21 -16.28
C ARG A 7 -17.58 -13.98 -16.52
N THR A 8 -18.16 -12.90 -17.03
CA THR A 8 -17.45 -11.62 -17.24
C THR A 8 -17.14 -10.98 -15.91
N ARG A 9 -18.11 -10.92 -15.01
CA ARG A 9 -17.95 -10.40 -13.64
C ARG A 9 -16.90 -11.19 -12.83
N GLY A 10 -16.90 -12.51 -12.98
CA GLY A 10 -15.90 -13.38 -12.33
C GLY A 10 -14.48 -13.15 -12.85
N ARG A 11 -14.31 -12.91 -14.15
CA ARG A 11 -13.00 -12.59 -14.75
C ARG A 11 -12.48 -11.22 -14.30
N ASP A 12 -13.35 -10.22 -14.30
CA ASP A 12 -13.00 -8.87 -13.84
C ASP A 12 -12.54 -8.89 -12.37
N ARG A 13 -13.29 -9.57 -11.49
CA ARG A 13 -12.92 -9.77 -10.10
C ARG A 13 -11.52 -10.39 -9.94
N GLN A 14 -11.25 -11.48 -10.66
CA GLN A 14 -9.93 -12.13 -10.61
C GLN A 14 -8.81 -11.23 -11.10
N GLN A 15 -9.03 -10.44 -12.14
CA GLN A 15 -8.03 -9.50 -12.66
C GLN A 15 -7.73 -8.38 -11.65
N ARG A 16 -8.74 -7.85 -10.96
CA ARG A 16 -8.56 -6.82 -9.94
C ARG A 16 -7.75 -7.34 -8.75
N ILE A 17 -8.07 -8.52 -8.25
CA ILE A 17 -7.29 -9.18 -7.19
C ILE A 17 -5.85 -9.42 -7.64
N LYS A 18 -5.66 -9.92 -8.86
CA LYS A 18 -4.33 -10.16 -9.43
C LYS A 18 -3.47 -8.90 -9.46
N ARG A 19 -4.03 -7.75 -9.88
CA ARG A 19 -3.32 -6.45 -9.88
C ARG A 19 -2.83 -6.07 -8.48
N ALA A 20 -3.68 -6.22 -7.46
CA ALA A 20 -3.30 -5.93 -6.09
C ALA A 20 -2.18 -6.84 -5.59
N LEU A 21 -2.24 -8.14 -5.87
CA LEU A 21 -1.20 -9.08 -5.48
C LEU A 21 0.11 -8.84 -6.22
N GLU A 22 0.08 -8.51 -7.51
CA GLU A 22 1.27 -8.16 -8.28
C GLU A 22 1.98 -6.94 -7.69
N HIS A 23 1.24 -5.90 -7.32
CA HIS A 23 1.79 -4.73 -6.65
C HIS A 23 2.49 -5.12 -5.33
N ALA A 24 1.79 -5.84 -4.48
CA ALA A 24 2.34 -6.31 -3.20
C ALA A 24 3.63 -7.13 -3.39
N TYR A 25 3.67 -8.01 -4.36
CA TYR A 25 4.87 -8.82 -4.64
C TYR A 25 6.05 -7.98 -5.13
N CYS A 26 5.83 -6.98 -5.98
CA CYS A 26 6.88 -6.06 -6.42
C CYS A 26 7.46 -5.27 -5.24
N GLU A 27 6.60 -4.78 -4.36
CA GLU A 27 7.01 -4.05 -3.17
C GLU A 27 7.79 -4.94 -2.19
N ILE A 28 7.31 -6.15 -1.91
CA ILE A 28 8.01 -7.14 -1.07
C ILE A 28 9.37 -7.51 -1.65
N ALA A 29 9.46 -7.68 -2.98
CA ALA A 29 10.71 -7.96 -3.67
C ALA A 29 11.71 -6.79 -3.62
N GLY A 30 11.27 -5.58 -3.28
CA GLY A 30 12.11 -4.38 -3.26
C GLY A 30 12.37 -3.81 -4.64
N ASP A 31 11.53 -4.11 -5.61
CA ASP A 31 11.63 -3.59 -6.99
C ASP A 31 10.79 -2.33 -7.13
N GLU A 32 11.43 -1.17 -6.91
CA GLU A 32 10.79 0.14 -7.00
C GLU A 32 10.20 0.39 -8.39
N ALA A 33 10.96 0.11 -9.44
CA ALA A 33 10.51 0.35 -10.81
C ALA A 33 9.29 -0.51 -11.17
N ALA A 34 9.30 -1.80 -10.81
CA ALA A 34 8.16 -2.68 -11.01
C ALA A 34 6.96 -2.27 -10.17
N THR A 35 7.18 -1.84 -8.91
CA THR A 35 6.12 -1.32 -8.04
C THR A 35 5.42 -0.11 -8.67
N LEU A 36 6.19 0.87 -9.13
CA LEU A 36 5.66 2.07 -9.79
C LEU A 36 4.91 1.73 -11.09
N ALA A 37 5.36 0.72 -11.83
CA ALA A 37 4.71 0.28 -13.07
C ALA A 37 3.33 -0.36 -12.84
N THR A 38 3.03 -0.82 -11.63
CA THR A 38 1.70 -1.37 -11.29
C THR A 38 0.64 -0.32 -10.96
N LEU A 39 1.03 0.94 -10.75
CA LEU A 39 0.13 2.03 -10.38
C LEU A 39 -0.63 2.59 -11.59
N GLU A 40 -1.84 3.06 -11.36
CA GLU A 40 -2.56 3.92 -12.31
C GLU A 40 -1.90 5.29 -12.46
N ASP A 41 -2.35 6.11 -13.41
CA ASP A 41 -1.75 7.42 -13.71
C ASP A 41 -1.94 8.45 -12.59
N ASP A 42 -3.02 8.34 -11.81
CA ASP A 42 -3.35 9.25 -10.71
C ASP A 42 -3.58 8.51 -9.38
N PRO A 43 -2.54 7.84 -8.83
CA PRO A 43 -2.68 7.04 -7.64
C PRO A 43 -2.81 7.90 -6.38
N TYR A 44 -3.38 7.31 -5.32
CA TYR A 44 -3.54 7.96 -4.02
C TYR A 44 -3.01 7.11 -2.87
N PHE A 45 -2.69 7.77 -1.75
CA PHE A 45 -2.55 7.16 -0.43
C PHE A 45 -3.48 7.83 0.58
N GLU A 46 -4.06 7.03 1.45
CA GLU A 46 -4.82 7.50 2.61
C GLU A 46 -4.21 6.99 3.91
N ILE A 47 -4.30 7.82 4.96
CA ILE A 47 -3.89 7.47 6.33
C ILE A 47 -5.12 7.54 7.22
N HIS A 48 -5.42 6.44 7.90
CA HIS A 48 -6.54 6.29 8.83
C HIS A 48 -6.05 5.83 10.22
N PRO A 49 -6.72 6.20 11.30
CA PRO A 49 -7.98 6.96 11.37
C PRO A 49 -7.82 8.47 11.19
N ALA A 50 -6.64 8.99 10.89
CA ALA A 50 -6.40 10.42 10.76
C ALA A 50 -7.24 11.10 9.65
N GLY A 51 -7.71 10.35 8.66
CA GLY A 51 -8.51 10.87 7.55
C GLY A 51 -7.73 11.82 6.64
N LEU A 52 -6.53 11.43 6.27
CA LEU A 52 -5.61 12.22 5.44
C LEU A 52 -5.37 11.53 4.09
N ARG A 53 -5.15 12.31 3.04
CA ARG A 53 -4.89 11.82 1.68
C ARG A 53 -3.84 12.65 0.95
N ILE A 54 -3.01 11.96 0.16
CA ILE A 54 -2.25 12.53 -0.96
C ILE A 54 -2.73 11.89 -2.25
N GLN A 55 -2.63 12.59 -3.37
CA GLN A 55 -3.01 12.10 -4.69
C GLN A 55 -2.09 12.65 -5.76
N GLY A 56 -1.82 11.83 -6.76
CA GLY A 56 -1.04 12.19 -7.92
C GLY A 56 0.25 11.39 -8.06
N ARG A 57 0.63 11.13 -9.31
CA ARG A 57 1.80 10.32 -9.65
C ARG A 57 3.08 10.86 -9.03
N ALA A 58 3.33 12.15 -9.15
CA ALA A 58 4.58 12.76 -8.70
C ALA A 58 4.81 12.62 -7.19
N VAL A 59 3.79 12.83 -6.37
CA VAL A 59 3.93 12.70 -4.91
C VAL A 59 4.06 11.24 -4.48
N VAL A 60 3.35 10.33 -5.14
CA VAL A 60 3.44 8.89 -4.86
C VAL A 60 4.80 8.33 -5.27
N GLU A 61 5.38 8.77 -6.39
CA GLU A 61 6.75 8.40 -6.77
C GLU A 61 7.78 8.86 -5.73
N ARG A 62 7.64 10.07 -5.18
CA ARG A 62 8.51 10.56 -4.09
C ARG A 62 8.35 9.75 -2.80
N TYR A 63 7.13 9.32 -2.49
CA TYR A 63 6.89 8.39 -1.38
C TYR A 63 7.65 7.08 -1.59
N TYR A 64 7.50 6.43 -2.74
CA TYR A 64 8.18 5.15 -2.99
C TYR A 64 9.70 5.30 -3.00
N ALA A 65 10.25 6.37 -3.56
CA ALA A 65 11.69 6.65 -3.48
C ALA A 65 12.17 6.74 -2.02
N HIS A 66 11.43 7.43 -1.15
CA HIS A 66 11.71 7.47 0.27
C HIS A 66 11.54 6.08 0.93
N TYR A 67 10.46 5.39 0.65
CA TYR A 67 10.14 4.07 1.23
C TYR A 67 11.24 3.05 0.94
N PHE A 68 11.62 2.87 -0.30
CA PHE A 68 12.65 1.90 -0.67
C PHE A 68 14.04 2.27 -0.15
N ALA A 69 14.39 3.55 -0.13
CA ALA A 69 15.70 4.01 0.32
C ALA A 69 15.84 4.08 1.84
N ASN A 70 14.80 4.48 2.58
CA ASN A 70 14.91 4.86 3.97
C ASN A 70 14.00 4.08 4.93
N VAL A 71 12.89 3.52 4.48
CA VAL A 71 11.93 2.81 5.34
C VAL A 71 12.17 1.31 5.32
N ARG A 72 12.10 0.72 4.16
CA ARG A 72 12.24 -0.73 3.99
C ARG A 72 13.52 -1.30 4.61
N PRO A 73 14.72 -0.69 4.46
CA PRO A 73 15.94 -1.18 5.09
C PRO A 73 15.94 -1.15 6.63
N ARG A 74 15.00 -0.45 7.24
CA ARG A 74 14.87 -0.31 8.70
C ARG A 74 13.87 -1.26 9.33
N TYR A 75 13.16 -2.06 8.55
CA TYR A 75 12.37 -3.17 9.09
C TYR A 75 13.31 -4.26 9.59
N ARG A 76 13.20 -4.57 10.89
CA ARG A 76 13.97 -5.64 11.54
C ARG A 76 13.21 -6.95 11.63
N ALA A 77 11.88 -6.86 11.69
CA ALA A 77 10.97 -8.00 11.62
C ALA A 77 9.63 -7.55 11.04
N THR A 78 9.01 -8.42 10.29
CA THR A 78 7.63 -8.28 9.82
C THR A 78 6.88 -9.58 10.05
N THR A 79 5.60 -9.49 10.40
CA THR A 79 4.73 -10.65 10.58
C THR A 79 3.41 -10.41 9.86
N ASP A 80 3.02 -11.36 9.02
CA ASP A 80 1.69 -11.39 8.41
C ASP A 80 0.71 -12.06 9.38
N HIS A 81 -0.37 -11.35 9.72
CA HIS A 81 -1.43 -11.87 10.58
C HIS A 81 -2.63 -12.37 9.80
N GLY A 82 -2.83 -11.86 8.59
CA GLY A 82 -3.89 -12.29 7.71
C GLY A 82 -3.97 -11.47 6.42
N MET A 83 -4.61 -12.09 5.42
CA MET A 83 -4.92 -11.46 4.16
C MET A 83 -6.36 -11.79 3.77
N TRP A 84 -7.08 -10.78 3.32
CA TRP A 84 -8.44 -10.91 2.81
C TRP A 84 -8.55 -10.22 1.47
N GLU A 85 -9.36 -10.77 0.59
CA GLU A 85 -9.48 -10.25 -0.77
C GLU A 85 -10.92 -10.29 -1.29
N ASN A 86 -11.26 -9.25 -2.04
CA ASN A 86 -12.44 -9.20 -2.89
C ASN A 86 -12.16 -8.27 -4.08
N GLU A 87 -13.18 -8.00 -4.91
CA GLU A 87 -13.06 -7.11 -6.08
C GLU A 87 -12.75 -5.65 -5.75
N ASP A 88 -12.99 -5.22 -4.52
CA ASP A 88 -12.78 -3.84 -4.07
C ASP A 88 -11.39 -3.61 -3.48
N GLY A 89 -10.70 -4.70 -3.07
CA GLY A 89 -9.36 -4.58 -2.55
C GLY A 89 -8.77 -5.85 -1.98
N VAL A 90 -7.48 -5.77 -1.67
CA VAL A 90 -6.75 -6.77 -0.91
C VAL A 90 -6.26 -6.15 0.38
N VAL A 91 -6.58 -6.78 1.49
CA VAL A 91 -6.28 -6.32 2.84
C VAL A 91 -5.18 -7.18 3.43
N PHE A 92 -4.14 -6.54 3.93
CA PHE A 92 -3.07 -7.17 4.69
C PHE A 92 -3.08 -6.65 6.13
N GLU A 93 -3.18 -7.55 7.10
CA GLU A 93 -2.96 -7.24 8.51
C GLU A 93 -1.55 -7.68 8.88
N MET A 94 -0.73 -6.72 9.31
CA MET A 94 0.70 -6.92 9.52
C MET A 94 1.16 -6.31 10.84
N SER A 95 2.30 -6.77 11.34
CA SER A 95 3.11 -6.03 12.29
C SER A 95 4.54 -5.89 11.79
N ALA A 96 5.19 -4.80 12.19
CA ALA A 96 6.58 -4.52 11.86
C ALA A 96 7.32 -3.98 13.08
N THR A 97 8.56 -4.44 13.26
CA THR A 97 9.54 -3.82 14.16
C THR A 97 10.44 -2.92 13.34
N VAL A 98 10.49 -1.65 13.72
CA VAL A 98 11.22 -0.60 13.01
C VAL A 98 12.40 -0.13 13.85
N GLU A 99 13.57 0.04 13.22
CA GLU A 99 14.74 0.66 13.86
C GLU A 99 14.83 2.13 13.52
N HIS A 100 14.93 2.97 14.55
CA HIS A 100 15.08 4.42 14.46
C HIS A 100 16.56 4.84 14.33
N ASP A 101 16.79 6.14 14.01
CA ASP A 101 18.14 6.68 13.82
C ASP A 101 19.05 6.56 15.05
N ASP A 102 18.47 6.55 16.24
CA ASP A 102 19.17 6.38 17.50
C ASP A 102 19.42 4.91 17.89
N GLY A 103 19.03 3.98 17.04
CA GLY A 103 19.12 2.54 17.25
C GLY A 103 18.00 1.94 18.11
N SER A 104 17.05 2.75 18.58
CA SER A 104 15.88 2.25 19.29
C SER A 104 14.93 1.50 18.35
N LEU A 105 14.13 0.58 18.91
CA LEU A 105 13.14 -0.20 18.17
C LEU A 105 11.73 0.20 18.60
N SER A 106 10.79 0.17 17.66
CA SER A 106 9.36 0.28 17.93
C SER A 106 8.57 -0.77 17.17
N ASP A 107 7.51 -1.28 17.80
CA ASP A 107 6.61 -2.26 17.21
C ASP A 107 5.30 -1.58 16.81
N HIS A 108 4.84 -1.91 15.60
CA HIS A 108 3.61 -1.36 15.04
C HIS A 108 2.75 -2.47 14.47
N ARG A 109 1.44 -2.41 14.70
CA ARG A 109 0.46 -3.24 14.02
C ARG A 109 -0.41 -2.37 13.14
N PHE A 110 -0.62 -2.80 11.91
CA PHE A 110 -1.32 -1.99 10.92
C PHE A 110 -2.07 -2.85 9.90
N ILE A 111 -2.98 -2.20 9.20
CA ILE A 111 -3.69 -2.76 8.06
C ILE A 111 -3.37 -1.91 6.84
N ALA A 112 -2.93 -2.54 5.78
CA ALA A 112 -2.78 -1.95 4.46
C ALA A 112 -3.86 -2.52 3.53
N ILE A 113 -4.55 -1.64 2.81
CA ILE A 113 -5.56 -2.02 1.82
C ILE A 113 -5.10 -1.53 0.46
N LEU A 114 -4.80 -2.45 -0.46
CA LEU A 114 -4.53 -2.15 -1.85
C LEU A 114 -5.85 -2.08 -2.62
N VAL A 115 -6.10 -0.95 -3.29
CA VAL A 115 -7.33 -0.70 -4.04
C VAL A 115 -7.05 -0.81 -5.54
N PRO A 116 -7.47 -1.90 -6.19
CA PRO A 116 -7.28 -2.05 -7.63
C PRO A 116 -8.22 -1.13 -8.40
N GLY A 117 -7.68 -0.50 -9.43
CA GLY A 117 -8.43 0.27 -10.43
C GLY A 117 -8.69 -0.53 -11.71
N GLU A 118 -8.94 0.18 -12.80
CA GLU A 118 -9.22 -0.44 -14.10
C GLU A 118 -7.97 -1.02 -14.76
N THR A 119 -6.85 -0.33 -14.64
CA THR A 119 -5.60 -0.66 -15.35
C THR A 119 -4.43 -1.01 -14.42
N GLY A 120 -4.52 -0.65 -13.15
CA GLY A 120 -3.47 -0.84 -12.15
C GLY A 120 -4.01 -0.69 -10.76
N ILE A 121 -3.16 -0.27 -9.84
CA ILE A 121 -3.53 0.09 -8.48
C ILE A 121 -3.95 1.57 -8.47
N ALA A 122 -5.19 1.82 -8.07
CA ALA A 122 -5.73 3.17 -7.91
C ALA A 122 -5.22 3.83 -6.63
N GLY A 123 -4.97 3.07 -5.57
CA GLY A 123 -4.46 3.62 -4.33
C GLY A 123 -4.25 2.60 -3.23
N GLU A 124 -3.82 3.12 -2.09
CA GLU A 124 -3.61 2.36 -0.87
C GLU A 124 -4.14 3.12 0.34
N ARG A 125 -4.68 2.38 1.31
CA ARG A 125 -5.15 2.91 2.58
C ARG A 125 -4.37 2.27 3.71
N LEU A 126 -3.71 3.08 4.51
CA LEU A 126 -2.99 2.65 5.71
C LEU A 126 -3.84 2.94 6.95
N TYR A 127 -4.13 1.90 7.72
CA TYR A 127 -4.75 1.98 9.04
C TYR A 127 -3.67 1.64 10.08
N GLY A 128 -3.14 2.65 10.75
CA GLY A 128 -2.05 2.50 11.69
C GLY A 128 -1.89 3.70 12.60
N ASP A 129 -0.94 3.63 13.51
CA ASP A 129 -0.62 4.75 14.38
C ASP A 129 0.12 5.88 13.64
N GLU A 130 0.06 7.09 14.21
CA GLU A 130 0.68 8.28 13.59
C GLU A 130 2.21 8.14 13.48
N ALA A 131 2.85 7.52 14.46
CA ALA A 131 4.30 7.35 14.44
C ALA A 131 4.75 6.48 13.27
N LEU A 132 4.03 5.39 12.99
CA LEU A 132 4.27 4.56 11.82
C LEU A 132 4.05 5.34 10.51
N ALA A 133 2.94 6.07 10.42
CA ALA A 133 2.62 6.85 9.23
C ALA A 133 3.69 7.93 8.94
N ARG A 134 4.13 8.66 9.97
CA ARG A 134 5.21 9.65 9.83
C ARG A 134 6.52 9.01 9.41
N PHE A 135 6.84 7.85 9.94
CA PHE A 135 8.02 7.09 9.56
C PHE A 135 7.94 6.62 8.10
N MET A 136 6.83 6.01 7.71
CA MET A 136 6.66 5.46 6.35
C MET A 136 6.66 6.54 5.28
N PHE A 137 5.93 7.63 5.49
CA PHE A 137 5.78 8.69 4.48
C PHE A 137 6.89 9.74 4.56
N GLY A 138 7.62 9.85 5.66
CA GLY A 138 8.75 10.77 5.82
C GLY A 138 8.43 12.21 5.39
N PRO A 139 9.24 12.82 4.51
CA PRO A 139 9.00 14.19 4.05
C PRO A 139 7.66 14.40 3.35
N VAL A 140 7.08 13.34 2.76
CA VAL A 140 5.80 13.41 2.06
C VAL A 140 4.62 13.52 3.02
N TYR A 141 4.78 13.13 4.30
CA TYR A 141 3.71 13.18 5.29
C TYR A 141 3.06 14.57 5.41
N ASP A 142 3.84 15.63 5.35
CA ASP A 142 3.36 17.01 5.49
C ASP A 142 2.54 17.49 4.27
N GLU A 143 2.54 16.74 3.18
CA GLU A 143 1.75 17.04 1.98
C GLU A 143 0.34 16.44 2.04
N PHE A 144 0.06 15.55 2.99
CA PHE A 144 -1.29 15.01 3.20
C PHE A 144 -2.27 16.11 3.59
N ARG A 145 -3.51 15.98 3.11
CA ARG A 145 -4.62 16.91 3.40
C ARG A 145 -5.83 16.12 3.88
N PRO A 146 -6.71 16.73 4.68
CA PRO A 146 -7.97 16.11 5.09
C PRO A 146 -8.79 15.64 3.89
N ILE A 147 -9.44 14.46 4.07
CA ILE A 147 -10.37 13.88 3.09
C ILE A 147 -11.72 14.60 3.21
#